data_e1905ae2810b3834b48eb8ece79be151
#
_entry.id   e1905ae2810b3834b48eb8ece79be151
#
_cell.length_a   1.000
_cell.length_b   1.000
_cell.length_c   1.000
_cell.angle_alpha   90.00
_cell.angle_beta   90.00
_cell.angle_gamma   90.00
#
_symmetry.space_group_name_H-M   'P 1'
#
loop_
_entity.id
_entity.type
_entity.pdbx_description
1 polymer ?
#
loop_
_entity_poly.entity_id
_entity_poly.type
_entity_poly.pdbx_seq_one_letter_code
_entity_poly.pdbx_strand_id
1 'polypeptide(L)'
;IVIMDEDRPIVPYVIVEVKKPKFKEGKEQLKSYCNSTGAPIAVWTNGEQIAYYNRKDPNYFEDIRDIPKATQTLMDIVSERWTIEDLKANDVLQKDKVSLKDKIKDLEDEVLANAGVDVFEECFKLIFTKLYDEWLSGQTPSRYLEFTNAGRTEFKLKEAIQDLFDKANKKWKGVFEQNSKIALSPSHLSICVASLQSVKLFNSNLEVVDDAFEYLMSKSSKG
;
A
#
# COMPACT_ATOMS: atom_id res chain seq x y z
N ILE A 1 15.94 15.81 8.03
CA ILE A 1 15.90 16.95 7.09
C ILE A 1 14.45 17.43 7.03
N VAL A 2 14.24 18.74 7.00
CA VAL A 2 12.90 19.33 6.89
C VAL A 2 12.88 20.23 5.67
N ILE A 3 11.88 20.06 4.80
CA ILE A 3 11.58 20.94 3.68
C ILE A 3 10.34 21.75 4.07
N MET A 4 10.45 23.06 3.99
CA MET A 4 9.37 23.96 4.39
C MET A 4 8.41 24.21 3.23
N ASP A 5 7.16 24.56 3.56
CA ASP A 5 6.15 24.99 2.59
C ASP A 5 6.55 26.35 2.01
N GLU A 6 6.51 26.52 0.69
CA GLU A 6 6.93 27.75 0.02
C GLU A 6 6.02 28.93 0.39
N ASP A 7 4.72 28.69 0.44
CA ASP A 7 3.73 29.71 0.79
C ASP A 7 3.67 29.99 2.30
N ARG A 8 4.13 29.04 3.10
CA ARG A 8 4.14 29.10 4.57
C ARG A 8 5.49 28.66 5.14
N PRO A 9 6.53 29.48 5.04
CA PRO A 9 7.92 29.07 5.30
C PRO A 9 8.24 28.65 6.74
N ILE A 10 7.28 28.75 7.64
CA ILE A 10 7.39 28.24 9.01
C ILE A 10 6.68 26.88 9.20
N VAL A 11 5.99 26.37 8.16
CA VAL A 11 5.27 25.11 8.21
C VAL A 11 6.06 24.03 7.48
N PRO A 12 6.43 22.94 8.13
CA PRO A 12 7.05 21.78 7.46
C PRO A 12 6.11 21.18 6.42
N TYR A 13 6.62 20.97 5.20
CA TYR A 13 5.90 20.28 4.12
C TYR A 13 6.35 18.83 3.96
N VAL A 14 7.68 18.59 4.01
CA VAL A 14 8.24 17.24 3.95
C VAL A 14 9.22 17.05 5.11
N ILE A 15 9.10 15.95 5.83
CA ILE A 15 10.10 15.52 6.81
C ILE A 15 10.80 14.28 6.28
N VAL A 16 12.14 14.33 6.28
CA VAL A 16 12.99 13.21 5.83
C VAL A 16 13.79 12.67 6.99
N GLU A 17 13.57 11.41 7.32
CA GLU A 17 14.37 10.65 8.25
C GLU A 17 15.42 9.84 7.49
N VAL A 18 16.69 10.04 7.83
CA VAL A 18 17.82 9.36 7.20
C VAL A 18 18.49 8.44 8.21
N LYS A 19 18.64 7.18 7.88
CA LYS A 19 19.32 6.17 8.69
C LYS A 19 20.59 5.68 8.01
N LYS A 20 21.46 5.03 8.79
CA LYS A 20 22.63 4.34 8.24
C LYS A 20 22.20 3.15 7.38
N PRO A 21 22.98 2.74 6.37
CA PRO A 21 22.73 1.53 5.60
C PRO A 21 22.42 0.31 6.49
N LYS A 22 21.49 -0.54 6.05
CA LYS A 22 20.98 -1.74 6.77
C LYS A 22 20.09 -1.48 7.98
N PHE A 23 20.00 -0.26 8.51
CA PHE A 23 19.04 0.05 9.56
C PHE A 23 17.63 0.19 8.95
N LYS A 24 16.66 -0.56 9.49
CA LYS A 24 15.25 -0.52 9.05
C LYS A 24 14.35 0.25 10.03
N GLU A 25 14.88 0.62 11.18
CA GLU A 25 14.16 1.34 12.24
C GLU A 25 13.99 2.84 11.94
N GLY A 26 13.12 3.50 12.70
CA GLY A 26 12.95 4.96 12.63
C GLY A 26 11.75 5.45 11.84
N LYS A 27 10.96 4.56 11.25
CA LYS A 27 9.70 4.93 10.59
C LYS A 27 8.70 5.51 11.59
N GLU A 28 8.57 4.91 12.79
CA GLU A 28 7.70 5.42 13.86
C GLU A 28 8.15 6.78 14.38
N GLN A 29 9.46 7.00 14.49
CA GLN A 29 10.01 8.30 14.85
C GLN A 29 9.65 9.37 13.80
N LEU A 30 9.79 9.04 12.52
CA LEU A 30 9.39 9.91 11.40
C LEU A 30 7.90 10.25 11.46
N LYS A 31 7.04 9.24 11.65
CA LYS A 31 5.59 9.43 11.78
C LYS A 31 5.25 10.35 12.96
N SER A 32 5.91 10.16 14.09
CA SER A 32 5.76 11.02 15.26
C SER A 32 6.12 12.48 14.96
N TYR A 33 7.22 12.74 14.24
CA TYR A 33 7.59 14.09 13.83
C TYR A 33 6.55 14.72 12.88
N CYS A 34 6.05 13.96 11.91
CA CYS A 34 5.01 14.46 11.02
C CYS A 34 3.71 14.78 11.76
N ASN A 35 3.32 13.95 12.72
CA ASN A 35 2.13 14.20 13.55
C ASN A 35 2.29 15.46 14.42
N SER A 36 3.47 15.66 15.03
CA SER A 36 3.70 16.82 15.91
C SER A 36 3.82 18.14 15.15
N THR A 37 4.28 18.12 13.91
CA THR A 37 4.50 19.33 13.10
C THR A 37 3.37 19.63 12.11
N GLY A 38 2.53 18.64 11.81
CA GLY A 38 1.50 18.75 10.79
C GLY A 38 2.01 18.54 9.35
N ALA A 39 3.29 18.15 9.16
CA ALA A 39 3.84 17.89 7.83
C ALA A 39 3.03 16.81 7.09
N PRO A 40 2.55 17.09 5.85
CA PRO A 40 1.74 16.13 5.10
C PRO A 40 2.53 14.98 4.51
N ILE A 41 3.84 15.15 4.29
CA ILE A 41 4.68 14.18 3.60
C ILE A 41 5.83 13.74 4.51
N ALA A 42 6.02 12.43 4.59
CA ALA A 42 7.13 11.80 5.30
C ALA A 42 7.99 10.98 4.33
N VAL A 43 9.30 11.07 4.46
CA VAL A 43 10.25 10.27 3.67
C VAL A 43 11.21 9.58 4.62
N TRP A 44 11.31 8.27 4.52
CA TRP A 44 12.30 7.49 5.22
C TRP A 44 13.31 6.89 4.24
N THR A 45 14.59 6.95 4.58
CA THR A 45 15.63 6.30 3.78
C THR A 45 16.81 5.87 4.62
N ASN A 46 17.46 4.78 4.22
CA ASN A 46 18.75 4.33 4.74
C ASN A 46 19.83 4.29 3.65
N GLY A 47 19.57 4.92 2.49
CA GLY A 47 20.47 4.92 1.35
C GLY A 47 20.38 3.67 0.46
N GLU A 48 19.86 2.54 0.96
CA GLU A 48 19.58 1.31 0.21
C GLU A 48 18.10 1.19 -0.12
N GLN A 49 17.25 1.68 0.77
CA GLN A 49 15.80 1.69 0.66
C GLN A 49 15.27 3.10 0.87
N ILE A 50 14.14 3.39 0.26
CA ILE A 50 13.41 4.63 0.45
C ILE A 50 11.91 4.33 0.54
N ALA A 51 11.21 5.05 1.40
CA ALA A 51 9.76 4.97 1.54
C ALA A 51 9.18 6.38 1.66
N TYR A 52 8.05 6.58 1.00
CA TYR A 52 7.35 7.85 0.95
C TYR A 52 5.95 7.67 1.51
N TYR A 53 5.51 8.60 2.35
CA TYR A 53 4.21 8.52 3.02
C TYR A 53 3.47 9.85 2.91
N ASN A 54 2.17 9.75 2.67
CA ASN A 54 1.20 10.82 2.87
C ASN A 54 0.53 10.64 4.23
N ARG A 55 0.59 11.66 5.08
CA ARG A 55 -0.14 11.68 6.35
C ARG A 55 -1.59 12.08 6.12
N LYS A 56 -2.52 11.14 6.23
CA LYS A 56 -3.97 11.38 6.05
C LYS A 56 -4.66 11.79 7.33
N ASP A 57 -4.36 11.10 8.41
CA ASP A 57 -4.94 11.29 9.72
C ASP A 57 -3.80 11.27 10.74
N PRO A 58 -3.93 11.84 11.93
CA PRO A 58 -2.89 11.81 12.94
C PRO A 58 -2.23 10.45 13.19
N ASN A 59 -2.96 9.37 12.92
CA ASN A 59 -2.52 8.01 13.19
C ASN A 59 -2.22 7.17 11.95
N TYR A 60 -2.47 7.68 10.72
CA TYR A 60 -2.32 6.88 9.50
C TYR A 60 -1.39 7.52 8.50
N PHE A 61 -0.54 6.67 7.90
CA PHE A 61 0.42 7.04 6.86
C PHE A 61 0.20 6.13 5.66
N GLU A 62 -0.23 6.73 4.57
CA GLU A 62 -0.50 6.07 3.31
C GLU A 62 0.76 6.06 2.45
N ASP A 63 1.18 4.88 1.98
CA ASP A 63 2.31 4.78 1.06
C ASP A 63 2.01 5.56 -0.23
N ILE A 64 2.91 6.41 -0.64
CA ILE A 64 2.91 7.11 -1.92
C ILE A 64 4.18 6.77 -2.70
N ARG A 65 4.18 7.04 -4.00
CA ARG A 65 5.26 6.60 -4.90
C ARG A 65 6.49 7.48 -4.86
N ASP A 66 6.28 8.76 -4.64
CA ASP A 66 7.32 9.79 -4.68
C ASP A 66 6.82 11.03 -3.94
N ILE A 67 7.68 12.02 -3.78
CA ILE A 67 7.30 13.37 -3.37
C ILE A 67 6.85 14.18 -4.58
N PRO A 68 5.95 15.17 -4.42
CA PRO A 68 5.60 16.09 -5.50
C PRO A 68 6.82 16.84 -6.03
N LYS A 69 6.94 16.95 -7.34
CA LYS A 69 7.90 17.85 -7.99
C LYS A 69 7.46 19.29 -7.80
N ALA A 70 8.34 20.27 -8.10
CA ALA A 70 8.02 21.69 -7.93
C ALA A 70 6.76 22.16 -8.69
N THR A 71 6.36 21.42 -9.73
CA THR A 71 5.15 21.71 -10.53
C THR A 71 3.97 20.81 -10.23
N GLN A 72 4.06 19.99 -9.20
CA GLN A 72 3.04 19.00 -8.82
C GLN A 72 2.53 19.27 -7.42
N THR A 73 1.26 18.96 -7.21
CA THR A 73 0.65 18.88 -5.90
C THR A 73 0.70 17.45 -5.34
N LEU A 74 0.49 17.29 -4.05
CA LEU A 74 0.32 15.96 -3.45
C LEU A 74 -0.85 15.21 -4.11
N MET A 75 -1.93 15.91 -4.50
CA MET A 75 -3.07 15.30 -5.17
C MET A 75 -2.70 14.70 -6.53
N ASP A 76 -1.77 15.32 -7.26
CA ASP A 76 -1.30 14.77 -8.54
C ASP A 76 -0.62 13.41 -8.33
N ILE A 77 0.17 13.27 -7.26
CA ILE A 77 0.83 12.00 -6.91
C ILE A 77 -0.19 10.93 -6.49
N VAL A 78 -1.11 11.25 -5.59
CA VAL A 78 -2.06 10.26 -5.06
C VAL A 78 -3.16 9.88 -6.06
N SER A 79 -3.44 10.69 -7.07
CA SER A 79 -4.42 10.41 -8.12
C SER A 79 -3.86 9.75 -9.37
N GLU A 80 -2.54 9.56 -9.45
CA GLU A 80 -1.89 8.91 -10.58
C GLU A 80 -2.41 7.48 -10.80
N ARG A 81 -2.66 7.15 -12.08
CA ARG A 81 -3.11 5.81 -12.47
C ARG A 81 -2.01 5.06 -13.21
N TRP A 82 -1.89 3.79 -12.90
CA TRP A 82 -0.90 2.91 -13.50
C TRP A 82 -1.52 1.84 -14.39
N THR A 83 -0.84 1.52 -15.46
CA THR A 83 -1.02 0.31 -16.23
C THR A 83 -0.19 -0.83 -15.63
N ILE A 84 -0.39 -2.05 -16.14
CA ILE A 84 0.45 -3.19 -15.73
C ILE A 84 1.91 -3.00 -16.15
N GLU A 85 2.17 -2.28 -17.23
CA GLU A 85 3.53 -2.01 -17.69
C GLU A 85 4.25 -1.01 -16.76
N ASP A 86 3.53 0.01 -16.27
CA ASP A 86 4.07 0.93 -15.26
C ASP A 86 4.41 0.18 -13.97
N LEU A 87 3.55 -0.76 -13.56
CA LEU A 87 3.80 -1.59 -12.38
C LEU A 87 5.03 -2.49 -12.54
N LYS A 88 5.22 -3.09 -13.73
CA LYS A 88 6.42 -3.87 -14.04
C LYS A 88 7.68 -3.02 -14.04
N ALA A 89 7.63 -1.82 -14.65
CA ALA A 89 8.76 -0.91 -14.71
C ALA A 89 9.17 -0.38 -13.33
N ASN A 90 8.23 -0.31 -12.39
CA ASN A 90 8.42 0.20 -11.04
C ASN A 90 8.26 -0.88 -9.96
N ASP A 91 8.57 -2.13 -10.25
CA ASP A 91 8.47 -3.25 -9.31
C ASP A 91 9.23 -2.97 -8.00
N VAL A 92 8.49 -2.61 -6.97
CA VAL A 92 9.00 -2.17 -5.66
C VAL A 92 9.70 -3.32 -4.93
N LEU A 93 9.21 -4.55 -5.10
CA LEU A 93 9.82 -5.71 -4.45
C LEU A 93 11.24 -5.97 -4.97
N GLN A 94 11.46 -5.76 -6.26
CA GLN A 94 12.78 -5.93 -6.87
C GLN A 94 13.70 -4.74 -6.62
N LYS A 95 13.19 -3.51 -6.79
CA LYS A 95 13.98 -2.29 -6.65
C LYS A 95 14.43 -2.04 -5.22
N ASP A 96 13.50 -2.17 -4.28
CA ASP A 96 13.73 -1.80 -2.87
C ASP A 96 14.15 -2.99 -2.02
N LYS A 97 14.28 -4.19 -2.61
CA LYS A 97 14.60 -5.44 -1.89
C LYS A 97 13.70 -5.67 -0.66
N VAL A 98 12.44 -5.30 -0.81
CA VAL A 98 11.39 -5.52 0.21
C VAL A 98 10.65 -6.80 -0.14
N SER A 99 10.38 -7.65 0.84
CA SER A 99 9.56 -8.83 0.60
C SER A 99 8.07 -8.52 0.75
N LEU A 100 7.22 -9.25 0.02
CA LEU A 100 5.76 -9.18 0.22
C LEU A 100 5.39 -9.52 1.66
N LYS A 101 6.09 -10.47 2.27
CA LYS A 101 5.95 -10.86 3.67
C LYS A 101 6.20 -9.69 4.64
N ASP A 102 7.25 -8.88 4.41
CA ASP A 102 7.54 -7.71 5.24
C ASP A 102 6.40 -6.68 5.13
N LYS A 103 5.89 -6.44 3.92
CA LYS A 103 4.74 -5.54 3.72
C LYS A 103 3.47 -6.04 4.41
N ILE A 104 3.20 -7.34 4.37
CA ILE A 104 2.05 -7.93 5.08
C ILE A 104 2.22 -7.80 6.59
N LYS A 105 3.43 -8.00 7.11
CA LYS A 105 3.73 -7.80 8.53
C LYS A 105 3.50 -6.35 8.95
N ASP A 106 4.00 -5.40 8.18
CA ASP A 106 3.79 -3.97 8.45
C ASP A 106 2.28 -3.65 8.48
N LEU A 107 1.49 -4.20 7.55
CA LEU A 107 0.03 -4.04 7.55
C LEU A 107 -0.65 -4.71 8.74
N GLU A 108 -0.22 -5.90 9.13
CA GLU A 108 -0.73 -6.59 10.32
C GLU A 108 -0.50 -5.75 11.57
N ASP A 109 0.73 -5.31 11.78
CA ASP A 109 1.13 -4.60 12.99
C ASP A 109 0.54 -3.18 13.07
N GLU A 110 0.53 -2.44 11.96
CA GLU A 110 0.14 -1.03 11.94
C GLU A 110 -1.37 -0.80 11.76
N VAL A 111 -2.06 -1.69 11.05
CA VAL A 111 -3.45 -1.46 10.60
C VAL A 111 -4.40 -2.53 11.09
N LEU A 112 -4.07 -3.79 10.87
CA LEU A 112 -5.03 -4.88 11.01
C LEU A 112 -5.19 -5.36 12.46
N ALA A 113 -4.15 -5.23 13.29
CA ALA A 113 -4.18 -5.66 14.69
C ALA A 113 -5.34 -5.03 15.48
N ASN A 114 -5.76 -3.82 15.13
CA ASN A 114 -6.83 -3.08 15.80
C ASN A 114 -8.14 -2.98 14.97
N ALA A 115 -8.18 -3.63 13.80
CA ALA A 115 -9.31 -3.53 12.89
C ALA A 115 -10.52 -4.40 13.30
N GLY A 116 -10.34 -5.33 14.25
CA GLY A 116 -11.40 -6.24 14.71
C GLY A 116 -11.87 -7.24 13.65
N VAL A 117 -10.98 -7.60 12.71
CA VAL A 117 -11.25 -8.53 11.61
C VAL A 117 -10.28 -9.71 11.64
N ASP A 118 -10.59 -10.78 10.91
CA ASP A 118 -9.62 -11.85 10.64
C ASP A 118 -8.55 -11.32 9.69
N VAL A 119 -7.35 -11.10 10.24
CA VAL A 119 -6.21 -10.54 9.51
C VAL A 119 -5.80 -11.40 8.33
N PHE A 120 -5.77 -12.74 8.53
CA PHE A 120 -5.43 -13.69 7.48
C PHE A 120 -6.42 -13.60 6.32
N GLU A 121 -7.72 -13.68 6.63
CA GLU A 121 -8.77 -13.67 5.64
C GLU A 121 -8.78 -12.36 4.85
N GLU A 122 -8.63 -11.23 5.50
CA GLU A 122 -8.63 -9.92 4.84
C GLU A 122 -7.39 -9.70 3.98
N CYS A 123 -6.20 -10.04 4.46
CA CYS A 123 -4.98 -10.00 3.64
C CYS A 123 -5.11 -10.90 2.40
N PHE A 124 -5.65 -12.11 2.58
CA PHE A 124 -5.84 -13.04 1.48
C PHE A 124 -6.84 -12.52 0.44
N LYS A 125 -7.95 -11.91 0.87
CA LYS A 125 -8.90 -11.26 -0.03
C LYS A 125 -8.25 -10.14 -0.85
N LEU A 126 -7.40 -9.31 -0.23
CA LEU A 126 -6.73 -8.21 -0.91
C LEU A 126 -5.71 -8.71 -1.93
N ILE A 127 -4.88 -9.68 -1.57
CA ILE A 127 -3.91 -10.31 -2.49
C ILE A 127 -4.63 -10.95 -3.67
N PHE A 128 -5.68 -11.71 -3.40
CA PHE A 128 -6.52 -12.35 -4.42
C PHE A 128 -7.15 -11.34 -5.39
N THR A 129 -7.69 -10.24 -4.84
CA THR A 129 -8.27 -9.16 -5.63
C THR A 129 -7.24 -8.48 -6.52
N LYS A 130 -6.06 -8.21 -5.97
CA LYS A 130 -4.96 -7.60 -6.71
C LYS A 130 -4.42 -8.50 -7.81
N LEU A 131 -4.24 -9.79 -7.53
CA LEU A 131 -3.84 -10.77 -8.53
C LEU A 131 -4.80 -10.80 -9.72
N TYR A 132 -6.11 -10.74 -9.46
CA TYR A 132 -7.12 -10.68 -10.50
C TYR A 132 -7.01 -9.41 -11.35
N ASP A 133 -6.82 -8.26 -10.73
CA ASP A 133 -6.67 -6.99 -11.43
C ASP A 133 -5.44 -6.97 -12.34
N GLU A 134 -4.30 -7.46 -11.83
CA GLU A 134 -3.08 -7.57 -12.61
C GLU A 134 -3.21 -8.58 -13.76
N TRP A 135 -3.84 -9.74 -13.51
CA TRP A 135 -4.12 -10.75 -14.54
C TRP A 135 -5.00 -10.17 -15.66
N LEU A 136 -6.08 -9.48 -15.30
CA LEU A 136 -7.00 -8.85 -16.28
C LEU A 136 -6.29 -7.76 -17.08
N SER A 137 -5.49 -6.93 -16.41
CA SER A 137 -4.71 -5.86 -17.05
C SER A 137 -3.63 -6.39 -17.97
N GLY A 138 -3.05 -7.57 -17.65
CA GLY A 138 -2.12 -8.24 -18.54
C GLY A 138 -2.73 -8.74 -19.85
N GLN A 139 -4.05 -8.92 -19.90
CA GLN A 139 -4.78 -9.34 -21.12
C GLN A 139 -5.35 -8.16 -21.93
N THR A 140 -5.39 -6.97 -21.35
CA THR A 140 -5.99 -5.79 -21.98
C THR A 140 -4.96 -4.66 -21.99
N PRO A 141 -4.26 -4.47 -23.12
CA PRO A 141 -3.28 -3.40 -23.25
C PRO A 141 -3.86 -2.03 -22.87
N SER A 142 -3.08 -1.20 -22.20
CA SER A 142 -3.45 0.16 -21.76
C SER A 142 -4.59 0.24 -20.74
N ARG A 143 -5.07 -0.89 -20.18
CA ARG A 143 -6.02 -0.85 -19.07
C ARG A 143 -5.32 -0.34 -17.81
N TYR A 144 -5.90 0.66 -17.17
CA TYR A 144 -5.46 1.10 -15.86
C TYR A 144 -5.83 0.08 -14.78
N LEU A 145 -4.92 -0.13 -13.84
CA LEU A 145 -5.17 -0.92 -12.64
C LEU A 145 -6.26 -0.26 -11.79
N GLU A 146 -7.18 -1.08 -11.29
CA GLU A 146 -8.28 -0.64 -10.43
C GLU A 146 -7.95 -0.82 -8.94
N PHE A 147 -7.03 -1.74 -8.62
CA PHE A 147 -6.52 -1.92 -7.26
C PHE A 147 -5.55 -0.80 -6.90
N THR A 148 -6.10 0.39 -6.70
CA THR A 148 -5.36 1.62 -6.40
C THR A 148 -6.26 2.65 -5.73
N ASN A 149 -5.71 3.49 -4.88
CA ASN A 149 -6.43 4.62 -4.29
C ASN A 149 -6.83 5.66 -5.35
N ALA A 150 -5.94 6.00 -6.25
CA ALA A 150 -6.14 6.91 -7.40
C ALA A 150 -7.00 8.15 -7.08
N GLY A 151 -6.78 8.78 -5.93
CA GLY A 151 -7.52 9.97 -5.46
C GLY A 151 -8.98 9.73 -5.09
N ARG A 152 -9.42 8.47 -4.99
CA ARG A 152 -10.79 8.15 -4.55
C ARG A 152 -10.97 8.49 -3.07
N THR A 153 -12.20 8.86 -2.70
CA THR A 153 -12.59 8.86 -1.29
C THR A 153 -12.59 7.43 -0.76
N GLU A 154 -12.38 7.26 0.54
CA GLU A 154 -12.29 5.93 1.18
C GLU A 154 -13.55 5.06 0.92
N PHE A 155 -14.74 5.68 0.91
CA PHE A 155 -15.97 4.97 0.60
C PHE A 155 -16.05 4.51 -0.86
N LYS A 156 -15.71 5.38 -1.81
CA LYS A 156 -15.64 5.02 -3.23
C LYS A 156 -14.57 3.99 -3.52
N LEU A 157 -13.46 4.05 -2.79
CA LEU A 157 -12.43 3.03 -2.86
C LEU A 157 -12.97 1.68 -2.39
N LYS A 158 -13.66 1.64 -1.23
CA LYS A 158 -14.23 0.40 -0.71
C LYS A 158 -15.23 -0.22 -1.68
N GLU A 159 -16.10 0.56 -2.29
CA GLU A 159 -17.01 0.08 -3.33
C GLU A 159 -16.24 -0.51 -4.52
N ALA A 160 -15.25 0.21 -5.04
CA ALA A 160 -14.48 -0.24 -6.20
C ALA A 160 -13.67 -1.52 -5.92
N ILE A 161 -13.04 -1.64 -4.75
CA ILE A 161 -12.28 -2.84 -4.37
C ILE A 161 -13.22 -4.02 -4.08
N GLN A 162 -14.40 -3.78 -3.48
CA GLN A 162 -15.41 -4.82 -3.31
C GLN A 162 -15.93 -5.34 -4.66
N ASP A 163 -16.23 -4.46 -5.61
CA ASP A 163 -16.65 -4.85 -6.96
C ASP A 163 -15.57 -5.66 -7.67
N LEU A 164 -14.31 -5.28 -7.50
CA LEU A 164 -13.18 -5.99 -8.07
C LEU A 164 -13.01 -7.38 -7.44
N PHE A 165 -13.16 -7.49 -6.12
CA PHE A 165 -13.18 -8.76 -5.38
C PHE A 165 -14.33 -9.67 -5.84
N ASP A 166 -15.54 -9.13 -5.98
CA ASP A 166 -16.72 -9.89 -6.44
C ASP A 166 -16.49 -10.45 -7.86
N LYS A 167 -15.87 -9.68 -8.76
CA LYS A 167 -15.45 -10.13 -10.10
C LYS A 167 -14.39 -11.24 -10.03
N ALA A 168 -13.40 -11.08 -9.16
CA ALA A 168 -12.36 -12.09 -8.94
C ALA A 168 -12.96 -13.40 -8.41
N ASN A 169 -13.83 -13.32 -7.40
CA ASN A 169 -14.49 -14.47 -6.78
C ASN A 169 -15.44 -15.20 -7.77
N LYS A 170 -16.08 -14.44 -8.64
CA LYS A 170 -16.88 -15.01 -9.75
C LYS A 170 -16.00 -15.72 -10.78
N LYS A 171 -14.82 -15.22 -11.09
CA LYS A 171 -13.88 -15.79 -12.07
C LYS A 171 -13.20 -17.03 -11.53
N TRP A 172 -12.69 -16.97 -10.30
CA TRP A 172 -11.96 -18.04 -9.63
C TRP A 172 -12.81 -18.65 -8.50
N LYS A 173 -13.81 -19.41 -8.90
CA LYS A 173 -14.80 -20.02 -7.98
C LYS A 173 -14.16 -21.00 -7.00
N GLY A 174 -14.69 -21.04 -5.79
CA GLY A 174 -14.32 -22.02 -4.78
C GLY A 174 -13.18 -21.57 -3.85
N VAL A 175 -12.62 -20.39 -4.04
CA VAL A 175 -11.62 -19.81 -3.13
C VAL A 175 -12.30 -19.17 -1.91
N PHE A 176 -13.35 -18.39 -2.15
CA PHE A 176 -14.18 -17.79 -1.11
C PHE A 176 -15.65 -18.17 -1.31
N GLU A 177 -16.43 -18.03 -0.24
CA GLU A 177 -17.89 -18.15 -0.34
C GLU A 177 -18.45 -17.07 -1.27
N GLN A 178 -19.58 -17.41 -1.92
CA GLN A 178 -20.20 -16.56 -2.94
C GLN A 178 -20.58 -15.17 -2.42
N ASN A 179 -20.94 -15.06 -1.15
CA ASN A 179 -21.35 -13.82 -0.50
C ASN A 179 -20.24 -13.20 0.39
N SER A 180 -19.01 -13.67 0.25
CA SER A 180 -17.88 -13.13 1.01
C SER A 180 -17.71 -11.64 0.72
N LYS A 181 -17.41 -10.86 1.77
CA LYS A 181 -17.20 -9.41 1.67
C LYS A 181 -15.89 -9.03 2.34
N ILE A 182 -15.30 -7.93 1.87
CA ILE A 182 -14.17 -7.29 2.55
C ILE A 182 -14.70 -6.61 3.81
N ALA A 183 -14.27 -7.08 4.98
CA ALA A 183 -14.76 -6.62 6.28
C ALA A 183 -14.05 -5.33 6.76
N LEU A 184 -12.90 -4.98 6.17
CA LEU A 184 -12.15 -3.77 6.54
C LEU A 184 -13.00 -2.51 6.46
N SER A 185 -12.80 -1.60 7.43
CA SER A 185 -13.36 -0.25 7.34
C SER A 185 -12.80 0.48 6.10
N PRO A 186 -13.50 1.51 5.58
CA PRO A 186 -12.98 2.28 4.45
C PRO A 186 -11.57 2.84 4.68
N SER A 187 -11.28 3.33 5.90
CA SER A 187 -9.97 3.89 6.25
C SER A 187 -8.88 2.82 6.28
N HIS A 188 -9.12 1.68 6.96
CA HIS A 188 -8.16 0.57 6.99
C HIS A 188 -7.89 0.02 5.60
N LEU A 189 -8.94 -0.15 4.78
CA LEU A 189 -8.80 -0.60 3.40
C LEU A 189 -7.95 0.36 2.55
N SER A 190 -8.15 1.67 2.72
CA SER A 190 -7.38 2.70 2.00
C SER A 190 -5.86 2.55 2.24
N ILE A 191 -5.47 2.29 3.48
CA ILE A 191 -4.06 2.12 3.84
C ILE A 191 -3.52 0.80 3.29
N CYS A 192 -4.27 -0.29 3.41
CA CYS A 192 -3.87 -1.59 2.86
C CYS A 192 -3.71 -1.53 1.34
N VAL A 193 -4.62 -0.89 0.63
CA VAL A 193 -4.53 -0.70 -0.82
C VAL A 193 -3.31 0.15 -1.18
N ALA A 194 -3.06 1.26 -0.46
CA ALA A 194 -1.90 2.11 -0.70
C ALA A 194 -0.58 1.34 -0.57
N SER A 195 -0.44 0.53 0.47
CA SER A 195 0.76 -0.29 0.70
C SER A 195 0.97 -1.35 -0.38
N LEU A 196 -0.11 -1.93 -0.90
CA LEU A 196 -0.04 -3.02 -1.88
C LEU A 196 -0.10 -2.55 -3.35
N GLN A 197 -0.65 -1.37 -3.65
CA GLN A 197 -0.91 -0.94 -5.03
C GLN A 197 0.35 -0.91 -5.92
N SER A 198 1.51 -0.58 -5.36
CA SER A 198 2.80 -0.52 -6.07
C SER A 198 3.54 -1.85 -6.13
N VAL A 199 3.04 -2.88 -5.46
CA VAL A 199 3.62 -4.23 -5.47
C VAL A 199 3.14 -4.99 -6.69
N LYS A 200 4.04 -5.62 -7.45
CA LYS A 200 3.69 -6.52 -8.56
C LYS A 200 3.61 -7.97 -8.04
N LEU A 201 2.45 -8.60 -8.20
CA LEU A 201 2.20 -9.97 -7.74
C LEU A 201 2.15 -10.98 -8.89
N PHE A 202 1.43 -10.66 -9.98
CA PHE A 202 1.22 -11.59 -11.09
C PHE A 202 2.50 -11.85 -11.87
N ASN A 203 2.86 -13.13 -12.07
CA ASN A 203 4.14 -13.57 -12.65
C ASN A 203 5.38 -13.06 -11.88
N SER A 204 5.23 -12.72 -10.62
CA SER A 204 6.36 -12.54 -9.71
C SER A 204 6.96 -13.89 -9.36
N ASN A 205 8.20 -13.91 -8.85
CA ASN A 205 8.80 -15.15 -8.39
C ASN A 205 7.86 -15.83 -7.39
N LEU A 206 7.48 -17.08 -7.65
CA LEU A 206 6.53 -17.85 -6.83
C LEU A 206 6.97 -17.90 -5.37
N GLU A 207 8.28 -17.98 -5.09
CA GLU A 207 8.82 -17.95 -3.74
C GLU A 207 8.37 -16.74 -2.92
N VAL A 208 8.24 -15.57 -3.53
CA VAL A 208 7.81 -14.33 -2.84
C VAL A 208 6.35 -14.42 -2.39
N VAL A 209 5.51 -15.04 -3.21
CA VAL A 209 4.08 -15.22 -2.92
C VAL A 209 3.91 -16.36 -1.91
N ASP A 210 4.65 -17.45 -2.09
CA ASP A 210 4.61 -18.63 -1.20
C ASP A 210 5.07 -18.25 0.22
N ASP A 211 6.18 -17.55 0.38
CA ASP A 211 6.67 -17.07 1.68
C ASP A 211 5.64 -16.20 2.41
N ALA A 212 4.92 -15.36 1.67
CA ALA A 212 3.87 -14.51 2.22
C ALA A 212 2.66 -15.34 2.69
N PHE A 213 2.26 -16.34 1.90
CA PHE A 213 1.17 -17.25 2.27
C PHE A 213 1.54 -18.18 3.42
N GLU A 214 2.75 -18.73 3.46
CA GLU A 214 3.24 -19.51 4.60
C GLU A 214 3.22 -18.70 5.90
N TYR A 215 3.66 -17.44 5.83
CA TYR A 215 3.58 -16.54 6.97
C TYR A 215 2.15 -16.37 7.47
N LEU A 216 1.21 -16.05 6.58
CA LEU A 216 -0.20 -15.87 6.92
C LEU A 216 -0.80 -17.16 7.51
N MET A 217 -0.56 -18.33 6.89
CA MET A 217 -1.06 -19.62 7.39
C MET A 217 -0.48 -19.98 8.76
N SER A 218 0.80 -19.67 9.01
CA SER A 218 1.43 -19.93 10.32
C SER A 218 0.81 -19.13 11.45
N LYS A 219 0.19 -17.99 11.15
CA LYS A 219 -0.53 -17.14 12.11
C LYS A 219 -1.94 -17.67 12.37
N SER A 220 -2.67 -18.01 11.30
CA SER A 220 -4.04 -18.55 11.41
C SER A 220 -4.12 -19.85 12.23
N SER A 221 -3.05 -20.67 12.22
CA SER A 221 -3.00 -21.92 13.02
C SER A 221 -2.68 -21.70 14.50
N LYS A 222 -2.37 -20.49 14.94
CA LYS A 222 -2.01 -20.15 16.34
C LYS A 222 -3.10 -19.33 17.08
N GLY A 223 -4.17 -18.95 16.41
CA GLY A 223 -5.34 -18.30 16.99
C GLY A 223 -6.46 -19.29 17.18
#